data_4ea0f69e5100434b3febd37340fe70d2
#
_entry.id   4ea0f69e5100434b3febd37340fe70d2
#
_cell.length_a   1.000
_cell.length_b   1.000
_cell.length_c   1.000
_cell.angle_alpha   90.00
_cell.angle_beta   90.00
_cell.angle_gamma   90.00
#
_symmetry.space_group_name_H-M   'P 1'
#
loop_
_entity.id
_entity.type
_entity.pdbx_description
1 polymer ?
#
loop_
_entity_poly.entity_id
_entity_poly.type
_entity_poly.pdbx_seq_one_letter_code
_entity_poly.pdbx_strand_id
1 'polypeptide(L)'
;MDLNGKLKLDSGFCFDYSNMLGEKLIKAEDILAVQDKIKLAVKGLAQIRSNGVSEGHLSKNGEPEPVYFTRLPMMADDNHNTPASIESLKAYSKQSWDTKEAVIFFGIGGSYLGNKVLFDIHAGSFWNQKKALERRGFPKVFFSGNNLDADQYASMLDEIVRQAQYKRLAGQGKTRVMLIPITKSGTTLETIAAFVYYYEQLKKEKELFEVDVTVVTDLDGEAATSPLCQLATENNWQTFDIKEGVGGRFCVLSNPGLITAA
;
A
#
# COMPACT_ATOMS: atom_id res chain seq x y z
N MET A 1 11.76 35.65 -6.07
CA MET A 1 12.18 34.25 -6.29
C MET A 1 13.70 34.26 -6.17
N ASP A 2 14.26 33.48 -5.29
CA ASP A 2 15.71 33.36 -5.19
C ASP A 2 16.21 32.51 -6.37
N LEU A 3 17.00 33.12 -7.26
CA LEU A 3 17.53 32.47 -8.46
C LEU A 3 18.83 31.69 -8.18
N ASN A 4 19.21 31.52 -6.90
CA ASN A 4 20.41 30.79 -6.48
C ASN A 4 20.23 29.25 -6.55
N GLY A 5 19.16 28.76 -7.14
CA GLY A 5 18.92 27.34 -7.34
C GLY A 5 18.43 26.58 -6.13
N LYS A 6 18.00 27.28 -5.07
CA LYS A 6 17.49 26.66 -3.84
C LYS A 6 16.19 27.30 -3.38
N LEU A 7 15.21 26.46 -3.02
CA LEU A 7 13.98 26.85 -2.35
C LEU A 7 13.98 26.18 -0.96
N LYS A 8 13.95 26.99 0.08
CA LYS A 8 13.84 26.51 1.48
C LYS A 8 12.50 26.95 2.06
N LEU A 9 11.83 26.04 2.73
CA LEU A 9 10.61 26.30 3.49
C LEU A 9 10.90 26.33 5.00
N ASP A 10 10.04 26.98 5.78
CA ASP A 10 10.14 27.05 7.24
C ASP A 10 10.06 25.67 7.90
N SER A 11 9.45 24.69 7.23
CA SER A 11 9.43 23.28 7.65
C SER A 11 10.79 22.58 7.61
N GLY A 12 11.83 23.23 7.09
CA GLY A 12 13.15 22.64 6.85
C GLY A 12 13.28 21.94 5.49
N PHE A 13 12.18 21.78 4.73
CA PHE A 13 12.26 21.24 3.37
C PHE A 13 13.10 22.14 2.48
N CYS A 14 14.03 21.54 1.72
CA CYS A 14 14.87 22.25 0.78
C CYS A 14 14.78 21.55 -0.59
N PHE A 15 14.34 22.30 -1.61
CA PHE A 15 14.42 21.89 -3.00
C PHE A 15 15.62 22.57 -3.66
N ASP A 16 16.66 21.79 -3.96
CA ASP A 16 17.88 22.25 -4.61
C ASP A 16 17.82 21.94 -6.11
N TYR A 17 17.70 22.97 -6.92
CA TYR A 17 17.68 22.90 -8.37
C TYR A 17 18.90 23.57 -9.01
N SER A 18 19.94 23.83 -8.23
CA SER A 18 21.14 24.52 -8.69
C SER A 18 21.84 23.82 -9.87
N ASN A 19 21.82 22.47 -9.86
CA ASN A 19 22.39 21.67 -10.95
C ASN A 19 21.56 21.71 -12.26
N MET A 20 20.36 22.28 -12.25
CA MET A 20 19.52 22.48 -13.45
C MET A 20 19.81 23.81 -14.12
N LEU A 21 20.57 24.69 -13.46
CA LEU A 21 20.90 26.03 -13.96
C LEU A 21 22.22 26.03 -14.72
N GLY A 22 22.30 26.73 -15.86
CA GLY A 22 23.54 26.90 -16.62
C GLY A 22 23.31 27.41 -18.03
N GLU A 23 24.39 27.76 -18.74
CA GLU A 23 24.32 28.30 -20.10
C GLU A 23 23.65 27.36 -21.12
N LYS A 24 23.84 26.05 -20.95
CA LYS A 24 23.24 24.98 -21.78
C LYS A 24 22.07 24.27 -21.11
N LEU A 25 21.59 24.77 -19.97
CA LEU A 25 20.50 24.23 -19.18
C LEU A 25 19.41 25.31 -19.01
N ILE A 26 18.70 25.27 -17.86
CA ILE A 26 17.67 26.28 -17.54
C ILE A 26 18.37 27.59 -17.13
N LYS A 27 17.97 28.68 -17.74
CA LYS A 27 18.42 30.04 -17.40
C LYS A 27 17.41 30.72 -16.46
N ALA A 28 17.86 31.75 -15.76
CA ALA A 28 16.97 32.57 -14.92
C ALA A 28 15.78 33.15 -15.71
N GLU A 29 16.02 33.55 -16.97
CA GLU A 29 15.00 34.05 -17.91
C GLU A 29 13.89 33.01 -18.17
N ASP A 30 14.27 31.74 -18.33
CA ASP A 30 13.30 30.65 -18.56
C ASP A 30 12.37 30.45 -17.34
N ILE A 31 12.93 30.56 -16.10
CA ILE A 31 12.15 30.50 -14.88
C ILE A 31 11.20 31.70 -14.79
N LEU A 32 11.67 32.89 -15.11
CA LEU A 32 10.85 34.10 -15.12
C LEU A 32 9.73 34.02 -16.18
N ALA A 33 10.02 33.46 -17.35
CA ALA A 33 9.03 33.28 -18.41
C ALA A 33 7.86 32.35 -18.03
N VAL A 34 8.07 31.40 -17.09
CA VAL A 34 7.02 30.49 -16.62
C VAL A 34 6.43 30.89 -15.27
N GLN A 35 6.83 32.04 -14.70
CA GLN A 35 6.43 32.47 -13.35
C GLN A 35 4.90 32.51 -13.16
N ASP A 36 4.16 33.00 -14.16
CA ASP A 36 2.69 33.08 -14.03
C ASP A 36 2.03 31.70 -14.13
N LYS A 37 2.60 30.79 -14.90
CA LYS A 37 2.16 29.37 -14.91
C LYS A 37 2.42 28.71 -13.56
N ILE A 38 3.55 29.00 -12.92
CA ILE A 38 3.87 28.50 -11.57
C ILE A 38 2.87 29.05 -10.55
N LYS A 39 2.56 30.35 -10.57
CA LYS A 39 1.56 30.94 -9.68
C LYS A 39 0.19 30.30 -9.87
N LEU A 40 -0.23 30.04 -11.10
CA LEU A 40 -1.49 29.38 -11.42
C LEU A 40 -1.50 27.94 -10.88
N ALA A 41 -0.42 27.18 -11.07
CA ALA A 41 -0.27 25.83 -10.54
C ALA A 41 -0.32 25.79 -9.01
N VAL A 42 0.36 26.73 -8.32
CA VAL A 42 0.29 26.84 -6.86
C VAL A 42 -1.12 27.15 -6.38
N LYS A 43 -1.86 28.02 -7.08
CA LYS A 43 -3.28 28.29 -6.77
C LYS A 43 -4.13 27.03 -6.96
N GLY A 44 -3.94 26.29 -8.04
CA GLY A 44 -4.63 25.03 -8.29
C GLY A 44 -4.36 23.98 -7.20
N LEU A 45 -3.10 23.84 -6.76
CA LEU A 45 -2.74 22.94 -5.66
C LEU A 45 -3.38 23.35 -4.33
N ALA A 46 -3.44 24.65 -4.04
CA ALA A 46 -4.13 25.16 -2.85
C ALA A 46 -5.62 24.85 -2.88
N GLN A 47 -6.26 24.95 -4.04
CA GLN A 47 -7.64 24.58 -4.25
C GLN A 47 -7.88 23.08 -4.07
N ILE A 48 -7.05 22.21 -4.69
CA ILE A 48 -7.11 20.76 -4.46
C ILE A 48 -7.01 20.42 -2.97
N ARG A 49 -6.08 21.06 -2.26
CA ARG A 49 -5.92 20.87 -0.82
C ARG A 49 -7.17 21.29 -0.03
N SER A 50 -7.88 22.34 -0.44
CA SER A 50 -9.05 22.88 0.27
C SER A 50 -10.32 22.08 0.01
N ASN A 51 -10.60 21.72 -1.25
CA ASN A 51 -11.86 21.08 -1.65
C ASN A 51 -11.73 19.65 -2.16
N GLY A 52 -10.48 19.16 -2.36
CA GLY A 52 -10.23 17.79 -2.83
C GLY A 52 -10.57 17.56 -4.32
N VAL A 53 -10.68 18.62 -5.12
CA VAL A 53 -11.05 18.52 -6.54
C VAL A 53 -10.00 19.17 -7.43
N SER A 54 -9.69 18.53 -8.54
CA SER A 54 -8.80 19.05 -9.59
C SER A 54 -9.63 19.48 -10.81
N GLU A 55 -9.82 20.77 -11.00
CA GLU A 55 -10.52 21.31 -12.18
C GLU A 55 -9.78 21.04 -13.50
N GLY A 56 -8.47 20.79 -13.45
CA GLY A 56 -7.64 20.48 -14.60
C GLY A 56 -7.55 18.99 -14.96
N HIS A 57 -8.18 18.12 -14.17
CA HIS A 57 -8.20 16.68 -14.41
C HIS A 57 -9.64 16.17 -14.37
N LEU A 58 -10.09 15.69 -15.52
CA LEU A 58 -11.48 15.26 -15.69
C LEU A 58 -11.56 13.74 -15.75
N SER A 59 -12.58 13.19 -15.14
CA SER A 59 -12.98 11.79 -15.25
C SER A 59 -13.42 11.44 -16.66
N LYS A 60 -13.63 10.17 -16.93
CA LYS A 60 -14.17 9.69 -18.21
C LYS A 60 -15.55 10.33 -18.56
N ASN A 61 -16.26 10.79 -17.56
CA ASN A 61 -17.58 11.42 -17.72
C ASN A 61 -17.51 12.94 -17.87
N GLY A 62 -16.31 13.52 -17.92
CA GLY A 62 -16.10 14.96 -18.04
C GLY A 62 -16.25 15.76 -16.74
N GLU A 63 -16.47 15.10 -15.61
CA GLU A 63 -16.54 15.74 -14.30
C GLU A 63 -15.14 15.84 -13.68
N PRO A 64 -14.87 16.89 -12.86
CA PRO A 64 -13.60 17.02 -12.17
C PRO A 64 -13.33 15.81 -11.26
N GLU A 65 -12.14 15.20 -11.39
CA GLU A 65 -11.78 14.06 -10.55
C GLU A 65 -11.45 14.49 -9.12
N PRO A 66 -11.91 13.71 -8.12
CA PRO A 66 -11.50 13.91 -6.73
C PRO A 66 -10.01 13.60 -6.54
N VAL A 67 -9.32 14.42 -5.72
CA VAL A 67 -7.88 14.29 -5.42
C VAL A 67 -7.68 14.48 -3.93
N TYR A 68 -7.69 13.40 -3.17
CA TYR A 68 -7.65 13.43 -1.71
C TYR A 68 -6.30 13.06 -1.08
N PHE A 69 -5.30 12.69 -1.86
CA PHE A 69 -4.01 12.24 -1.31
C PHE A 69 -3.34 13.30 -0.41
N THR A 70 -3.57 14.59 -0.67
CA THR A 70 -3.03 15.70 0.13
C THR A 70 -3.62 15.78 1.54
N ARG A 71 -4.77 15.15 1.77
CA ARG A 71 -5.48 15.13 3.06
C ARG A 71 -5.18 13.89 3.89
N LEU A 72 -4.62 12.83 3.30
CA LEU A 72 -4.35 11.55 3.98
C LEU A 72 -3.44 11.66 5.22
N PRO A 73 -2.43 12.58 5.28
CA PRO A 73 -1.63 12.74 6.50
C PRO A 73 -2.40 13.29 7.70
N MET A 74 -3.60 13.83 7.47
CA MET A 74 -4.42 14.43 8.53
C MET A 74 -5.56 13.50 8.89
N MET A 75 -5.80 13.35 10.19
CA MET A 75 -6.92 12.59 10.73
C MET A 75 -8.05 13.57 11.08
N ALA A 76 -9.20 13.44 10.43
CA ALA A 76 -10.37 14.29 10.65
C ALA A 76 -11.65 13.55 10.26
N ASP A 77 -12.79 13.94 10.83
CA ASP A 77 -14.09 13.27 10.60
C ASP A 77 -14.59 13.41 9.15
N ASP A 78 -14.19 14.47 8.46
CA ASP A 78 -14.51 14.72 7.04
C ASP A 78 -13.41 14.22 6.08
N ASN A 79 -12.52 13.36 6.53
CA ASN A 79 -11.39 12.83 5.76
C ASN A 79 -11.54 11.32 5.51
N HIS A 80 -10.70 10.75 4.63
CA HIS A 80 -10.60 9.30 4.44
C HIS A 80 -10.06 8.60 5.70
N ASN A 81 -9.08 9.20 6.36
CA ASN A 81 -8.55 8.74 7.63
C ASN A 81 -9.33 9.42 8.77
N THR A 82 -10.46 8.84 9.13
CA THR A 82 -11.19 9.27 10.34
C THR A 82 -10.58 8.65 11.59
N PRO A 83 -10.74 9.24 12.79
CA PRO A 83 -10.35 8.59 14.04
C PRO A 83 -10.92 7.19 14.16
N ALA A 84 -12.20 6.99 13.81
CA ALA A 84 -12.87 5.69 13.88
C ALA A 84 -12.26 4.66 12.92
N SER A 85 -11.93 5.06 11.67
CA SER A 85 -11.31 4.14 10.70
C SER A 85 -9.92 3.69 11.13
N ILE A 86 -9.14 4.59 11.69
CA ILE A 86 -7.80 4.28 12.21
C ILE A 86 -7.87 3.35 13.43
N GLU A 87 -8.78 3.60 14.37
CA GLU A 87 -8.96 2.72 15.53
C GLU A 87 -9.50 1.33 15.12
N SER A 88 -10.40 1.25 14.13
CA SER A 88 -10.86 -0.02 13.57
C SER A 88 -9.71 -0.82 12.96
N LEU A 89 -8.84 -0.15 12.19
CA LEU A 89 -7.67 -0.79 11.60
C LEU A 89 -6.69 -1.30 12.66
N LYS A 90 -6.40 -0.51 13.70
CA LYS A 90 -5.56 -0.92 14.82
C LYS A 90 -6.14 -2.10 15.60
N ALA A 91 -7.45 -2.07 15.87
CA ALA A 91 -8.12 -3.17 16.56
C ALA A 91 -8.06 -4.47 15.76
N TYR A 92 -8.32 -4.38 14.44
CA TYR A 92 -8.18 -5.51 13.53
C TYR A 92 -6.74 -6.05 13.50
N SER A 93 -5.75 -5.17 13.36
CA SER A 93 -4.35 -5.55 13.29
C SER A 93 -3.92 -6.25 14.58
N LYS A 94 -4.23 -5.69 15.73
CA LYS A 94 -3.92 -6.30 17.03
C LYS A 94 -4.52 -7.70 17.16
N GLN A 95 -5.79 -7.89 16.79
CA GLN A 95 -6.45 -9.19 16.82
C GLN A 95 -5.83 -10.18 15.83
N SER A 96 -5.39 -9.72 14.67
CA SER A 96 -4.90 -10.57 13.59
C SER A 96 -3.42 -10.92 13.75
N TRP A 97 -2.57 -9.95 14.03
CA TRP A 97 -1.12 -10.15 14.08
C TRP A 97 -0.66 -11.03 15.25
N ASP A 98 -1.25 -10.88 16.43
CA ASP A 98 -0.92 -11.67 17.61
C ASP A 98 -1.17 -13.17 17.43
N THR A 99 -1.91 -13.56 16.40
CA THR A 99 -2.29 -14.95 16.14
C THR A 99 -1.64 -15.56 14.90
N LYS A 100 -0.94 -14.79 14.07
CA LYS A 100 -0.36 -15.27 12.81
C LYS A 100 1.15 -15.47 12.91
N GLU A 101 1.66 -16.47 12.21
CA GLU A 101 3.10 -16.72 12.11
C GLU A 101 3.71 -16.18 10.83
N ALA A 102 2.89 -16.06 9.79
CA ALA A 102 3.29 -15.45 8.51
C ALA A 102 2.18 -14.60 7.92
N VAL A 103 2.57 -13.52 7.28
CA VAL A 103 1.70 -12.63 6.51
C VAL A 103 2.31 -12.45 5.12
N ILE A 104 1.49 -12.58 4.08
CA ILE A 104 1.91 -12.37 2.69
C ILE A 104 1.07 -11.24 2.11
N PHE A 105 1.72 -10.13 1.79
CA PHE A 105 1.12 -9.03 1.04
C PHE A 105 1.28 -9.25 -0.45
N PHE A 106 0.20 -9.10 -1.20
CA PHE A 106 0.20 -9.18 -2.67
C PHE A 106 -0.16 -7.82 -3.24
N GLY A 107 0.69 -7.28 -4.10
CA GLY A 107 0.45 -6.00 -4.74
C GLY A 107 1.55 -5.63 -5.71
N ILE A 108 1.25 -4.68 -6.60
CA ILE A 108 2.22 -4.11 -7.55
C ILE A 108 2.16 -2.58 -7.51
N GLY A 109 3.24 -1.91 -7.86
CA GLY A 109 3.30 -0.45 -7.92
C GLY A 109 2.95 0.20 -6.58
N GLY A 110 1.93 1.05 -6.55
CA GLY A 110 1.49 1.75 -5.33
C GLY A 110 1.00 0.82 -4.22
N SER A 111 0.40 -0.30 -4.58
CA SER A 111 -0.07 -1.31 -3.61
C SER A 111 1.07 -2.16 -3.01
N TYR A 112 2.29 -2.00 -3.49
CA TYR A 112 3.49 -2.70 -3.01
C TYR A 112 4.53 -1.76 -2.42
N LEU A 113 4.93 -0.73 -3.16
CA LEU A 113 6.10 0.09 -2.82
C LEU A 113 5.96 0.80 -1.47
N GLY A 114 4.79 1.41 -1.22
CA GLY A 114 4.54 2.10 0.05
C GLY A 114 4.60 1.16 1.24
N ASN A 115 3.98 -0.01 1.13
CA ASN A 115 3.97 -1.05 2.15
C ASN A 115 5.38 -1.56 2.45
N LYS A 116 6.14 -1.84 1.39
CA LYS A 116 7.53 -2.30 1.50
C LYS A 116 8.42 -1.27 2.17
N VAL A 117 8.27 0.02 1.82
CA VAL A 117 9.01 1.11 2.46
C VAL A 117 8.69 1.21 3.96
N LEU A 118 7.40 1.20 4.34
CA LEU A 118 7.01 1.25 5.75
C LEU A 118 7.57 0.05 6.52
N PHE A 119 7.46 -1.14 5.95
CA PHE A 119 8.00 -2.35 6.56
C PHE A 119 9.53 -2.28 6.73
N ASP A 120 10.26 -1.87 5.70
CA ASP A 120 11.73 -1.81 5.76
C ASP A 120 12.25 -0.77 6.76
N ILE A 121 11.55 0.36 6.90
CA ILE A 121 11.90 1.38 7.89
C ILE A 121 11.72 0.88 9.32
N HIS A 122 10.62 0.16 9.59
CA HIS A 122 10.27 -0.25 10.96
C HIS A 122 10.85 -1.59 11.37
N ALA A 123 10.86 -2.56 10.47
CA ALA A 123 11.26 -3.93 10.74
C ALA A 123 12.73 -4.23 10.36
N GLY A 124 13.23 -3.57 9.32
CA GLY A 124 14.56 -3.77 8.75
C GLY A 124 14.66 -5.03 7.89
N SER A 125 15.73 -5.10 7.08
CA SER A 125 15.94 -6.11 6.03
C SER A 125 16.04 -7.55 6.55
N PHE A 126 16.40 -7.75 7.81
CA PHE A 126 16.60 -9.08 8.40
C PHE A 126 15.44 -9.55 9.29
N TRP A 127 14.27 -8.93 9.16
CA TRP A 127 13.11 -9.25 10.00
C TRP A 127 12.76 -10.73 10.01
N ASN A 128 12.65 -11.36 8.86
CA ASN A 128 12.24 -12.76 8.73
C ASN A 128 13.27 -13.77 9.24
N GLN A 129 14.54 -13.37 9.41
CA GLN A 129 15.60 -14.21 10.00
C GLN A 129 15.61 -14.17 11.54
N LYS A 130 14.99 -13.15 12.14
CA LYS A 130 14.86 -13.05 13.61
C LYS A 130 13.98 -14.17 14.16
N LYS A 131 14.28 -14.63 15.37
CA LYS A 131 13.41 -15.54 16.13
C LYS A 131 12.10 -14.83 16.53
N ALA A 132 11.05 -15.58 16.81
CA ALA A 132 9.75 -15.02 17.22
C ALA A 132 9.86 -14.07 18.42
N LEU A 133 10.67 -14.40 19.41
CA LEU A 133 10.91 -13.54 20.58
C LEU A 133 11.54 -12.20 20.19
N GLU A 134 12.50 -12.21 19.27
CA GLU A 134 13.17 -10.98 18.76
C GLU A 134 12.21 -10.12 17.91
N ARG A 135 11.22 -10.75 17.28
CA ARG A 135 10.11 -10.07 16.60
C ARG A 135 8.96 -9.68 17.56
N ARG A 136 9.13 -9.90 18.87
CA ARG A 136 8.10 -9.63 19.88
C ARG A 136 6.77 -10.37 19.65
N GLY A 137 6.82 -11.54 19.02
CA GLY A 137 5.65 -12.33 18.65
C GLY A 137 5.05 -11.97 17.29
N PHE A 138 5.43 -10.85 16.67
CA PHE A 138 4.91 -10.49 15.37
C PHE A 138 5.27 -11.50 14.27
N PRO A 139 4.44 -11.63 13.22
CA PRO A 139 4.64 -12.62 12.17
C PRO A 139 5.87 -12.33 11.31
N LYS A 140 6.30 -13.32 10.55
CA LYS A 140 7.13 -13.09 9.37
C LYS A 140 6.31 -12.41 8.29
N VAL A 141 6.92 -11.50 7.54
CA VAL A 141 6.23 -10.72 6.52
C VAL A 141 6.88 -10.97 5.17
N PHE A 142 6.06 -11.33 4.20
CA PHE A 142 6.47 -11.58 2.82
C PHE A 142 5.71 -10.68 1.86
N PHE A 143 6.32 -10.39 0.71
CA PHE A 143 5.72 -9.60 -0.34
C PHE A 143 5.81 -10.36 -1.67
N SER A 144 4.69 -10.40 -2.41
CA SER A 144 4.60 -11.06 -3.71
C SER A 144 3.60 -10.33 -4.62
N GLY A 145 3.41 -10.81 -5.85
CA GLY A 145 2.44 -10.21 -6.78
C GLY A 145 2.87 -8.88 -7.39
N ASN A 146 4.15 -8.52 -7.24
CA ASN A 146 4.76 -7.38 -7.92
C ASN A 146 5.41 -7.77 -9.26
N ASN A 147 5.51 -9.06 -9.51
CA ASN A 147 6.01 -9.66 -10.74
C ASN A 147 5.40 -11.07 -10.91
N LEU A 148 5.33 -11.58 -12.13
CA LEU A 148 4.98 -12.97 -12.44
C LEU A 148 6.28 -13.77 -12.55
N ASP A 149 6.78 -14.26 -11.40
CA ASP A 149 8.04 -15.00 -11.28
C ASP A 149 7.76 -16.34 -10.59
N ALA A 150 7.70 -17.40 -11.39
CA ALA A 150 7.40 -18.75 -10.90
C ALA A 150 8.46 -19.27 -9.92
N ASP A 151 9.73 -18.94 -10.13
CA ASP A 151 10.83 -19.40 -9.26
C ASP A 151 10.77 -18.68 -7.90
N GLN A 152 10.45 -17.38 -7.89
CA GLN A 152 10.21 -16.64 -6.65
C GLN A 152 9.02 -17.22 -5.88
N TYR A 153 7.92 -17.52 -6.58
CA TYR A 153 6.73 -18.10 -5.94
C TYR A 153 7.01 -19.46 -5.32
N ALA A 154 7.66 -20.35 -6.08
CA ALA A 154 8.03 -21.68 -5.60
C ALA A 154 8.99 -21.60 -4.41
N SER A 155 10.04 -20.80 -4.50
CA SER A 155 11.05 -20.64 -3.45
C SER A 155 10.46 -20.10 -2.14
N MET A 156 9.57 -19.11 -2.22
CA MET A 156 8.91 -18.56 -1.02
C MET A 156 7.91 -19.55 -0.43
N LEU A 157 7.15 -20.28 -1.26
CA LEU A 157 6.23 -21.30 -0.80
C LEU A 157 6.98 -22.44 -0.11
N ASP A 158 8.07 -22.93 -0.69
CA ASP A 158 8.93 -23.98 -0.12
C ASP A 158 9.44 -23.60 1.27
N GLU A 159 9.89 -22.35 1.44
CA GLU A 159 10.34 -21.85 2.74
C GLU A 159 9.20 -21.83 3.77
N ILE A 160 8.01 -21.41 3.39
CA ILE A 160 6.84 -21.36 4.28
C ILE A 160 6.40 -22.79 4.66
N VAL A 161 6.32 -23.67 3.68
CA VAL A 161 5.96 -25.09 3.88
C VAL A 161 7.00 -25.80 4.77
N ARG A 162 8.27 -25.61 4.50
CA ARG A 162 9.35 -26.19 5.32
C ARG A 162 9.27 -25.75 6.77
N GLN A 163 9.00 -24.48 7.04
CA GLN A 163 8.82 -23.99 8.41
C GLN A 163 7.60 -24.61 9.10
N ALA A 164 6.48 -24.73 8.38
CA ALA A 164 5.27 -25.35 8.89
C ALA A 164 5.48 -26.84 9.20
N GLN A 165 6.22 -27.57 8.38
CA GLN A 165 6.60 -28.96 8.62
C GLN A 165 7.45 -29.11 9.89
N TYR A 166 8.47 -28.27 10.10
CA TYR A 166 9.24 -28.27 11.35
C TYR A 166 8.40 -28.00 12.57
N LYS A 167 7.50 -27.02 12.49
CA LYS A 167 6.55 -26.71 13.54
C LYS A 167 5.66 -27.91 13.88
N ARG A 168 5.13 -28.56 12.84
CA ARG A 168 4.27 -29.74 12.98
C ARG A 168 5.01 -30.92 13.64
N LEU A 169 6.24 -31.19 13.20
CA LEU A 169 7.10 -32.21 13.78
C LEU A 169 7.42 -31.94 15.25
N ALA A 170 7.54 -30.68 15.64
CA ALA A 170 7.71 -30.27 17.03
C ALA A 170 6.42 -30.33 17.87
N GLY A 171 5.30 -30.80 17.32
CA GLY A 171 4.02 -30.90 18.05
C GLY A 171 3.33 -29.55 18.32
N GLN A 172 3.72 -28.48 17.62
CA GLN A 172 3.22 -27.12 17.88
C GLN A 172 1.96 -26.73 17.06
N GLY A 173 1.30 -27.71 16.45
CA GLY A 173 0.08 -27.49 15.69
C GLY A 173 0.28 -26.94 14.27
N LYS A 174 -0.77 -26.38 13.70
CA LYS A 174 -0.74 -25.79 12.36
C LYS A 174 -0.09 -24.40 12.36
N THR A 175 0.45 -24.01 11.21
CA THR A 175 0.95 -22.64 10.97
C THR A 175 -0.19 -21.77 10.48
N ARG A 176 -0.41 -20.64 11.12
CA ARG A 176 -1.45 -19.66 10.76
C ARG A 176 -0.87 -18.59 9.85
N VAL A 177 -1.43 -18.51 8.65
CA VAL A 177 -0.98 -17.62 7.58
C VAL A 177 -2.09 -16.65 7.22
N MET A 178 -1.76 -15.35 7.11
CA MET A 178 -2.63 -14.31 6.58
C MET A 178 -2.20 -13.95 5.16
N LEU A 179 -3.14 -13.92 4.23
CA LEU A 179 -2.95 -13.47 2.85
C LEU A 179 -3.66 -12.13 2.67
N ILE A 180 -2.95 -11.12 2.14
CA ILE A 180 -3.48 -9.77 1.97
C ILE A 180 -3.28 -9.29 0.53
N PRO A 181 -4.21 -9.62 -0.40
CA PRO A 181 -4.23 -9.02 -1.72
C PRO A 181 -4.66 -7.54 -1.65
N ILE A 182 -3.87 -6.67 -2.28
CA ILE A 182 -4.07 -5.22 -2.33
C ILE A 182 -4.11 -4.78 -3.78
N THR A 183 -5.28 -4.43 -4.29
CA THR A 183 -5.46 -3.91 -5.65
C THR A 183 -6.72 -3.05 -5.76
N LYS A 184 -6.58 -1.80 -6.24
CA LYS A 184 -7.72 -0.89 -6.37
C LYS A 184 -8.80 -1.45 -7.30
N SER A 185 -8.43 -1.96 -8.46
CA SER A 185 -9.38 -2.48 -9.46
C SER A 185 -9.96 -3.86 -9.13
N GLY A 186 -9.35 -4.60 -8.18
CA GLY A 186 -9.72 -5.99 -7.94
C GLY A 186 -9.40 -6.98 -9.08
N THR A 187 -8.67 -6.53 -10.12
CA THR A 187 -8.41 -7.29 -11.37
C THR A 187 -6.96 -7.29 -11.82
N THR A 188 -6.04 -6.67 -11.04
CA THR A 188 -4.62 -6.61 -11.41
C THR A 188 -4.03 -8.01 -11.52
N LEU A 189 -3.63 -8.40 -12.72
CA LEU A 189 -3.25 -9.78 -13.06
C LEU A 189 -2.17 -10.33 -12.14
N GLU A 190 -1.07 -9.61 -11.97
CA GLU A 190 0.09 -10.05 -11.17
C GLU A 190 -0.30 -10.30 -9.70
N THR A 191 -1.08 -9.40 -9.14
CA THR A 191 -1.57 -9.49 -7.75
C THR A 191 -2.51 -10.67 -7.57
N ILE A 192 -3.50 -10.82 -8.49
CA ILE A 192 -4.51 -11.88 -8.39
C ILE A 192 -3.88 -13.25 -8.66
N ALA A 193 -3.03 -13.37 -9.68
CA ALA A 193 -2.36 -14.64 -10.02
C ALA A 193 -1.50 -15.14 -8.84
N ALA A 194 -0.68 -14.27 -8.26
CA ALA A 194 0.12 -14.61 -7.09
C ALA A 194 -0.77 -15.00 -5.89
N PHE A 195 -1.77 -14.17 -5.56
CA PHE A 195 -2.68 -14.45 -4.46
C PHE A 195 -3.37 -15.81 -4.61
N VAL A 196 -3.99 -16.09 -5.76
CA VAL A 196 -4.71 -17.34 -6.01
C VAL A 196 -3.73 -18.52 -5.95
N TYR A 197 -2.53 -18.39 -6.51
CA TYR A 197 -1.52 -19.44 -6.45
C TYR A 197 -1.21 -19.83 -4.98
N TYR A 198 -0.85 -18.86 -4.13
CA TYR A 198 -0.55 -19.15 -2.72
C TYR A 198 -1.76 -19.65 -1.96
N TYR A 199 -2.92 -19.05 -2.16
CA TYR A 199 -4.16 -19.47 -1.52
C TYR A 199 -4.47 -20.95 -1.79
N GLU A 200 -4.44 -21.36 -3.06
CA GLU A 200 -4.70 -22.72 -3.47
C GLU A 200 -3.63 -23.71 -2.95
N GLN A 201 -2.36 -23.36 -3.02
CA GLN A 201 -1.30 -24.25 -2.54
C GLN A 201 -1.37 -24.44 -1.01
N LEU A 202 -1.54 -23.37 -0.24
CA LEU A 202 -1.65 -23.44 1.21
C LEU A 202 -2.91 -24.17 1.66
N LYS A 203 -4.04 -24.02 0.97
CA LYS A 203 -5.29 -24.76 1.25
C LYS A 203 -5.21 -26.26 0.94
N LYS A 204 -4.39 -26.68 -0.02
CA LYS A 204 -4.13 -28.12 -0.27
C LYS A 204 -3.42 -28.75 0.95
N GLU A 205 -2.55 -28.02 1.61
CA GLU A 205 -1.79 -28.46 2.76
C GLU A 205 -2.53 -28.18 4.09
N LYS A 206 -3.84 -28.48 4.13
CA LYS A 206 -4.73 -28.18 5.26
C LYS A 206 -4.29 -28.77 6.60
N GLU A 207 -3.43 -29.82 6.59
CA GLU A 207 -2.84 -30.39 7.80
C GLU A 207 -1.69 -29.54 8.36
N LEU A 208 -1.08 -28.71 7.53
CA LEU A 208 0.02 -27.82 7.92
C LEU A 208 -0.45 -26.40 8.20
N PHE A 209 -1.52 -25.93 7.53
CA PHE A 209 -1.91 -24.52 7.55
C PHE A 209 -3.36 -24.26 7.98
N GLU A 210 -3.51 -23.13 8.66
CA GLU A 210 -4.75 -22.36 8.77
C GLU A 210 -4.55 -21.07 8.00
N VAL A 211 -5.41 -20.80 7.00
CA VAL A 211 -5.25 -19.68 6.06
C VAL A 211 -6.42 -18.73 6.25
N ASP A 212 -6.09 -17.49 6.61
CA ASP A 212 -7.03 -16.37 6.63
C ASP A 212 -6.71 -15.40 5.49
N VAL A 213 -7.71 -14.66 5.04
CA VAL A 213 -7.57 -13.68 3.96
C VAL A 213 -8.19 -12.37 4.40
N THR A 214 -7.48 -11.29 4.10
CA THR A 214 -8.00 -9.91 4.21
C THR A 214 -7.76 -9.20 2.88
N VAL A 215 -8.80 -8.63 2.32
CA VAL A 215 -8.74 -7.97 1.03
C VAL A 215 -8.69 -6.45 1.19
N VAL A 216 -7.78 -5.79 0.47
CA VAL A 216 -7.73 -4.33 0.40
C VAL A 216 -7.98 -3.93 -1.05
N THR A 217 -9.17 -3.39 -1.33
CA THR A 217 -9.61 -3.06 -2.69
C THR A 217 -10.62 -1.92 -2.66
N ASP A 218 -10.91 -1.33 -3.80
CA ASP A 218 -12.03 -0.40 -3.91
C ASP A 218 -13.34 -1.19 -3.79
N LEU A 219 -14.20 -0.80 -2.88
CA LEU A 219 -15.47 -1.47 -2.59
C LEU A 219 -16.66 -0.79 -3.29
N ASP A 220 -16.40 0.28 -4.02
CA ASP A 220 -17.40 1.08 -4.70
C ASP A 220 -17.33 0.92 -6.24
N GLY A 221 -18.37 1.33 -6.93
CA GLY A 221 -18.43 1.41 -8.38
C GLY A 221 -18.16 0.09 -9.10
N GLU A 222 -17.38 0.13 -10.19
CA GLU A 222 -17.05 -1.05 -11.01
C GLU A 222 -16.19 -2.08 -10.24
N ALA A 223 -15.38 -1.63 -9.30
CA ALA A 223 -14.51 -2.51 -8.52
C ALA A 223 -15.30 -3.40 -7.53
N ALA A 224 -16.49 -2.97 -7.08
CA ALA A 224 -17.37 -3.76 -6.22
C ALA A 224 -17.83 -5.07 -6.88
N THR A 225 -17.84 -5.11 -8.22
CA THR A 225 -18.18 -6.33 -9.01
C THR A 225 -16.94 -7.10 -9.48
N SER A 226 -15.74 -6.70 -9.03
CA SER A 226 -14.51 -7.38 -9.42
C SER A 226 -14.44 -8.81 -8.88
N PRO A 227 -13.69 -9.71 -9.56
CA PRO A 227 -13.50 -11.08 -9.09
C PRO A 227 -12.98 -11.16 -7.64
N LEU A 228 -12.11 -10.23 -7.22
CA LEU A 228 -11.59 -10.22 -5.86
C LEU A 228 -12.67 -9.85 -4.84
N CYS A 229 -13.53 -8.86 -5.13
CA CYS A 229 -14.67 -8.52 -4.27
C CYS A 229 -15.69 -9.66 -4.17
N GLN A 230 -15.96 -10.34 -5.30
CA GLN A 230 -16.85 -11.50 -5.30
C GLN A 230 -16.31 -12.63 -4.42
N LEU A 231 -15.03 -12.98 -4.58
CA LEU A 231 -14.37 -13.97 -3.71
C LEU A 231 -14.39 -13.57 -2.24
N ALA A 232 -14.17 -12.30 -1.93
CA ALA A 232 -14.22 -11.81 -0.56
C ALA A 232 -15.61 -11.97 0.06
N THR A 233 -16.64 -11.64 -0.69
CA THR A 233 -18.05 -11.78 -0.27
C THR A 233 -18.45 -13.24 -0.09
N GLU A 234 -18.14 -14.10 -1.05
CA GLU A 234 -18.48 -15.54 -1.00
C GLU A 234 -17.82 -16.27 0.18
N ASN A 235 -16.61 -15.85 0.56
CA ASN A 235 -15.85 -16.46 1.64
C ASN A 235 -15.94 -15.70 2.98
N ASN A 236 -16.72 -14.62 3.06
CA ASN A 236 -16.82 -13.74 4.23
C ASN A 236 -15.45 -13.22 4.71
N TRP A 237 -14.55 -12.89 3.78
CA TRP A 237 -13.25 -12.33 4.14
C TRP A 237 -13.38 -10.88 4.62
N GLN A 238 -12.53 -10.49 5.56
CA GLN A 238 -12.42 -9.11 5.97
C GLN A 238 -11.97 -8.24 4.80
N THR A 239 -12.60 -7.09 4.64
CA THR A 239 -12.27 -6.12 3.57
C THR A 239 -11.91 -4.76 4.16
N PHE A 240 -10.98 -4.06 3.51
CA PHE A 240 -10.67 -2.66 3.72
C PHE A 240 -10.72 -1.92 2.39
N ASP A 241 -11.33 -0.76 2.42
CA ASP A 241 -11.62 0.02 1.24
C ASP A 241 -10.43 0.87 0.77
N ILE A 242 -10.25 0.96 -0.55
CA ILE A 242 -9.36 1.93 -1.22
C ILE A 242 -10.24 3.04 -1.76
N LYS A 243 -10.33 4.12 -1.02
CA LYS A 243 -11.22 5.24 -1.33
C LYS A 243 -10.95 5.88 -2.69
N GLU A 244 -11.99 6.35 -3.33
CA GLU A 244 -11.92 7.18 -4.52
C GLU A 244 -11.05 8.43 -4.27
N GLY A 245 -10.46 9.00 -5.33
CA GLY A 245 -9.61 10.18 -5.22
C GLY A 245 -8.22 9.93 -4.64
N VAL A 246 -7.88 8.66 -4.32
CA VAL A 246 -6.53 8.25 -3.91
C VAL A 246 -5.90 7.42 -5.01
N GLY A 247 -4.94 8.00 -5.73
CA GLY A 247 -4.16 7.30 -6.75
C GLY A 247 -3.20 6.28 -6.15
N GLY A 248 -2.90 5.19 -6.89
CA GLY A 248 -2.07 4.09 -6.40
C GLY A 248 -0.73 4.54 -5.79
N ARG A 249 -0.02 5.46 -6.45
CA ARG A 249 1.28 5.98 -5.97
C ARG A 249 1.20 6.86 -4.72
N PHE A 250 0.00 7.26 -4.29
CA PHE A 250 -0.23 8.12 -3.14
C PHE A 250 -0.94 7.42 -1.97
N CYS A 251 -1.22 6.11 -2.08
CA CYS A 251 -2.08 5.38 -1.16
C CYS A 251 -1.38 4.89 0.13
N VAL A 252 -0.10 5.14 0.31
CA VAL A 252 0.67 4.66 1.47
C VAL A 252 0.09 5.09 2.82
N LEU A 253 -0.50 6.29 2.89
CA LEU A 253 -1.18 6.81 4.08
C LEU A 253 -2.70 6.57 4.06
N SER A 254 -3.16 5.53 3.37
CA SER A 254 -4.52 5.01 3.43
C SER A 254 -4.50 3.51 3.70
N ASN A 255 -5.63 2.83 3.72
CA ASN A 255 -5.70 1.41 4.09
C ASN A 255 -4.65 0.51 3.44
N PRO A 256 -4.30 0.65 2.12
CA PRO A 256 -3.24 -0.14 1.51
C PRO A 256 -1.90 -0.11 2.25
N GLY A 257 -1.46 1.05 2.70
CA GLY A 257 -0.19 1.19 3.44
C GLY A 257 -0.35 1.04 4.94
N LEU A 258 -1.42 1.60 5.51
CA LEU A 258 -1.65 1.59 6.96
C LEU A 258 -1.84 0.19 7.51
N ILE A 259 -2.40 -0.75 6.73
CA ILE A 259 -2.54 -2.15 7.14
C ILE A 259 -1.18 -2.85 7.40
N THR A 260 -0.12 -2.37 6.76
CA THR A 260 1.24 -2.89 7.00
C THR A 260 1.90 -2.25 8.22
N ALA A 261 1.50 -1.03 8.56
CA ALA A 261 2.07 -0.25 9.65
C ALA A 261 1.36 -0.49 11.00
N ALA A 262 0.12 -0.95 10.94
CA ALA A 262 -0.71 -1.21 12.12
C ALA A 262 -0.41 -2.58 12.74
#